data_cefae18a28285a57d80afd2e296c3574
#
_entry.id   cefae18a28285a57d80afd2e296c3574
#
_cell.length_a   1.000
_cell.length_b   1.000
_cell.length_c   1.000
_cell.angle_alpha   90.00
_cell.angle_beta   90.00
_cell.angle_gamma   90.00
#
_symmetry.space_group_name_H-M   'P 1'
#
loop_
_entity.id
_entity.type
_entity.pdbx_description
1 polymer ?
#
loop_
_entity_poly.entity_id
_entity_poly.type
_entity_poly.pdbx_seq_one_letter_code
_entity_poly.pdbx_strand_id
1 'polypeptide(L)'
;MTPTPAPNARAADDDPRVAVKANPAGPPQLVLIAALARNRVIGRDNALPWHLPADLRFFKQTTMGKPLLMGRRTWESIGRPLPGRRMVVLTGDPTYRAEGCTVAHSLREALSLLGAASEIMVIGGAALFEQTLPLAGRLYLTRVEADVPGDVRFPGWDARRWRLAWEESHPADSGHAWPFRFQRWERRCAASSESPVA
;
A
#
# COMPACT_ATOMS: atom_id res chain seq x y z
N MET A 1 12.45 -33.96 -27.60
CA MET A 1 12.07 -32.61 -27.15
C MET A 1 11.56 -32.74 -25.71
N THR A 2 12.40 -32.46 -24.74
CA THR A 2 12.09 -32.47 -23.32
C THR A 2 11.47 -31.14 -22.92
N PRO A 3 10.37 -31.09 -22.14
CA PRO A 3 9.77 -29.85 -21.71
C PRO A 3 10.64 -29.18 -20.65
N THR A 4 10.88 -27.89 -20.83
CA THR A 4 11.54 -27.02 -19.85
C THR A 4 10.69 -26.94 -18.58
N PRO A 5 11.24 -27.14 -17.37
CA PRO A 5 10.49 -27.00 -16.15
C PRO A 5 10.09 -25.53 -15.90
N ALA A 6 8.86 -25.33 -15.45
CA ALA A 6 8.34 -24.02 -15.06
C ALA A 6 9.16 -23.42 -13.91
N PRO A 7 9.33 -22.09 -13.83
CA PRO A 7 10.07 -21.44 -12.75
C PRO A 7 9.38 -21.67 -11.40
N ASN A 8 10.18 -22.09 -10.45
CA ASN A 8 9.84 -22.52 -9.11
C ASN A 8 9.09 -21.44 -8.31
N ALA A 9 7.85 -21.69 -7.92
CA ALA A 9 6.98 -20.79 -7.16
C ALA A 9 7.46 -20.50 -5.72
N ARG A 10 8.54 -21.14 -5.27
CA ARG A 10 9.08 -20.98 -3.91
C ARG A 10 10.04 -19.80 -3.71
N ALA A 11 10.48 -19.14 -4.78
CA ALA A 11 11.44 -18.03 -4.68
C ALA A 11 10.83 -16.68 -4.28
N ALA A 12 9.48 -16.56 -4.20
CA ALA A 12 8.80 -15.31 -3.86
C ALA A 12 8.63 -15.09 -2.34
N ASP A 13 8.73 -16.16 -1.53
CA ASP A 13 8.45 -16.09 -0.09
C ASP A 13 9.63 -15.57 0.75
N ASP A 14 10.86 -15.58 0.21
CA ASP A 14 12.07 -15.15 0.91
C ASP A 14 12.57 -13.75 0.51
N ASP A 15 11.86 -13.03 -0.36
CA ASP A 15 12.23 -11.66 -0.70
C ASP A 15 11.95 -10.73 0.49
N PRO A 16 12.99 -10.14 1.14
CA PRO A 16 12.83 -9.27 2.30
C PRO A 16 11.99 -8.02 1.99
N ARG A 17 11.81 -7.69 0.70
CA ARG A 17 10.94 -6.61 0.23
C ARG A 17 9.47 -6.96 0.39
N VAL A 18 9.11 -8.24 0.27
CA VAL A 18 7.72 -8.73 0.21
C VAL A 18 7.39 -9.76 1.30
N ALA A 19 8.41 -10.40 1.90
CA ALA A 19 8.24 -11.50 2.85
C ALA A 19 7.30 -11.16 4.01
N VAL A 20 6.19 -11.87 4.08
CA VAL A 20 5.15 -11.73 5.09
C VAL A 20 4.82 -13.10 5.65
N LYS A 21 4.96 -13.28 6.96
CA LYS A 21 4.32 -14.43 7.62
C LYS A 21 2.82 -14.17 7.63
N ALA A 22 2.07 -14.98 6.91
CA ALA A 22 0.61 -15.00 7.01
C ALA A 22 0.22 -15.24 8.48
N ASN A 23 -0.76 -14.48 8.98
CA ASN A 23 -1.38 -14.77 10.26
C ASN A 23 -2.63 -15.62 9.98
N PRO A 24 -2.60 -16.95 10.11
CA PRO A 24 -3.68 -17.82 9.65
C PRO A 24 -4.95 -17.79 10.52
N ALA A 25 -4.96 -17.04 11.64
CA ALA A 25 -6.03 -17.10 12.63
C ALA A 25 -6.52 -15.73 13.14
N GLY A 26 -6.09 -14.62 12.55
CA GLY A 26 -6.47 -13.27 12.99
C GLY A 26 -7.20 -12.46 11.91
N PRO A 27 -7.74 -11.26 12.25
CA PRO A 27 -8.29 -10.35 11.27
C PRO A 27 -7.22 -9.96 10.24
N PRO A 28 -7.61 -9.62 8.99
CA PRO A 28 -6.68 -9.25 7.94
C PRO A 28 -5.81 -8.07 8.36
N GLN A 29 -4.51 -8.16 8.07
CA GLN A 29 -3.60 -7.05 8.31
C GLN A 29 -3.83 -5.95 7.27
N LEU A 30 -4.09 -4.73 7.72
CA LEU A 30 -4.09 -3.57 6.83
C LEU A 30 -2.66 -3.13 6.54
N VAL A 31 -2.34 -3.03 5.26
CA VAL A 31 -1.03 -2.64 4.74
C VAL A 31 -1.22 -1.44 3.82
N LEU A 32 -0.65 -0.30 4.16
CA LEU A 32 -0.70 0.87 3.30
C LEU A 32 0.49 0.87 2.33
N ILE A 33 0.23 1.21 1.07
CA ILE A 33 1.29 1.42 0.08
C ILE A 33 1.10 2.76 -0.63
N ALA A 34 2.14 3.59 -0.61
CA ALA A 34 2.11 4.92 -1.19
C ALA A 34 3.51 5.38 -1.62
N ALA A 35 3.57 6.15 -2.71
CA ALA A 35 4.72 7.00 -3.01
C ALA A 35 4.43 8.42 -2.51
N LEU A 36 5.39 9.06 -1.85
CA LEU A 36 5.24 10.41 -1.31
C LEU A 36 6.54 11.21 -1.40
N ALA A 37 6.40 12.47 -1.75
CA ALA A 37 7.48 13.45 -1.74
C ALA A 37 7.93 13.78 -0.29
N ARG A 38 9.05 14.50 -0.13
CA ARG A 38 9.54 14.95 1.17
C ARG A 38 8.49 15.78 1.91
N ASN A 39 7.75 16.65 1.21
CA ASN A 39 6.64 17.43 1.74
C ASN A 39 5.30 16.66 1.84
N ARG A 40 5.35 15.33 1.75
CA ARG A 40 4.23 14.38 1.85
C ARG A 40 3.19 14.47 0.72
N VAL A 41 3.44 15.18 -0.35
CA VAL A 41 2.57 15.18 -1.53
C VAL A 41 2.53 13.77 -2.12
N ILE A 42 1.32 13.30 -2.45
CA ILE A 42 1.03 12.00 -3.08
C ILE A 42 0.22 12.14 -4.38
N GLY A 43 -0.21 13.36 -4.71
CA GLY A 43 -1.02 13.62 -5.89
C GLY A 43 -1.10 15.10 -6.22
N ARG A 44 -1.36 15.36 -7.50
CA ARG A 44 -1.69 16.66 -8.08
C ARG A 44 -2.65 16.48 -9.25
N ASP A 45 -3.75 17.20 -9.26
CA ASP A 45 -4.74 17.19 -10.35
C ASP A 45 -5.20 15.75 -10.72
N ASN A 46 -5.47 14.92 -9.70
CA ASN A 46 -5.86 13.50 -9.82
C ASN A 46 -4.82 12.59 -10.51
N ALA A 47 -3.53 12.97 -10.52
CA ALA A 47 -2.42 12.19 -11.05
C ALA A 47 -1.24 12.14 -10.07
N LEU A 48 -0.27 11.25 -10.32
CA LEU A 48 1.01 11.28 -9.61
C LEU A 48 1.86 12.44 -10.16
N PRO A 49 2.48 13.28 -9.30
CA PRO A 49 3.25 14.43 -9.73
C PRO A 49 4.67 14.08 -10.25
N TRP A 50 4.95 12.82 -10.49
CA TRP A 50 6.22 12.29 -10.98
C TRP A 50 6.03 11.11 -11.92
N HIS A 51 7.06 10.85 -12.68
CA HIS A 51 7.22 9.62 -13.45
C HIS A 51 8.28 8.75 -12.75
N LEU A 52 7.87 7.63 -12.16
CA LEU A 52 8.74 6.71 -11.41
C LEU A 52 8.46 5.25 -11.84
N PRO A 53 9.03 4.78 -12.96
CA PRO A 53 8.80 3.40 -13.44
C PRO A 53 9.18 2.32 -12.44
N ALA A 54 10.22 2.55 -11.63
CA ALA A 54 10.63 1.61 -10.58
C ALA A 54 9.55 1.46 -9.50
N ASP A 55 8.90 2.56 -9.11
CA ASP A 55 7.79 2.55 -8.14
C ASP A 55 6.59 1.77 -8.67
N LEU A 56 6.24 1.93 -9.94
CA LEU A 56 5.15 1.16 -10.56
C LEU A 56 5.45 -0.35 -10.58
N ARG A 57 6.72 -0.73 -10.80
CA ARG A 57 7.14 -2.15 -10.71
C ARG A 57 7.06 -2.65 -9.27
N PHE A 58 7.58 -1.88 -8.31
CA PHE A 58 7.51 -2.20 -6.88
C PHE A 58 6.06 -2.34 -6.40
N PHE A 59 5.20 -1.39 -6.76
CA PHE A 59 3.77 -1.46 -6.48
C PHE A 59 3.14 -2.74 -7.04
N LYS A 60 3.40 -3.06 -8.32
CA LYS A 60 2.87 -4.27 -8.95
C LYS A 60 3.32 -5.53 -8.22
N GLN A 61 4.61 -5.66 -7.90
CA GLN A 61 5.18 -6.83 -7.21
C GLN A 61 4.61 -6.98 -5.79
N THR A 62 4.55 -5.90 -5.03
CA THR A 62 4.09 -5.89 -3.64
C THR A 62 2.60 -6.19 -3.51
N THR A 63 1.78 -5.80 -4.50
CA THR A 63 0.32 -5.94 -4.46
C THR A 63 -0.21 -7.14 -5.24
N MET A 64 0.62 -7.85 -6.01
CA MET A 64 0.17 -8.97 -6.84
C MET A 64 -0.46 -10.08 -5.99
N GLY A 65 -1.64 -10.56 -6.44
CA GLY A 65 -2.40 -11.59 -5.74
C GLY A 65 -3.11 -11.15 -4.46
N LYS A 66 -2.92 -9.90 -4.02
CA LYS A 66 -3.52 -9.37 -2.79
C LYS A 66 -4.74 -8.48 -3.12
N PRO A 67 -5.77 -8.47 -2.26
CA PRO A 67 -6.90 -7.57 -2.45
C PRO A 67 -6.48 -6.12 -2.22
N LEU A 68 -7.02 -5.22 -3.05
CA LEU A 68 -6.79 -3.79 -3.00
C LEU A 68 -8.02 -3.06 -2.49
N LEU A 69 -7.80 -2.13 -1.56
CA LEU A 69 -8.80 -1.19 -1.08
C LEU A 69 -8.37 0.23 -1.47
N MET A 70 -9.26 0.96 -2.14
CA MET A 70 -9.01 2.33 -2.61
C MET A 70 -10.26 3.20 -2.52
N GLY A 71 -10.06 4.51 -2.45
CA GLY A 71 -11.12 5.49 -2.61
C GLY A 71 -11.50 5.71 -4.08
N ARG A 72 -12.71 6.25 -4.32
CA ARG A 72 -13.24 6.54 -5.65
C ARG A 72 -12.26 7.32 -6.54
N ARG A 73 -11.70 8.44 -6.05
CA ARG A 73 -10.76 9.26 -6.85
C ARG A 73 -9.51 8.48 -7.29
N THR A 74 -9.01 7.58 -6.45
CA THR A 74 -7.88 6.72 -6.81
C THR A 74 -8.28 5.74 -7.92
N TRP A 75 -9.47 5.16 -7.83
CA TRP A 75 -10.01 4.32 -8.90
C TRP A 75 -10.14 5.09 -10.22
N GLU A 76 -10.72 6.29 -10.18
CA GLU A 76 -10.88 7.15 -11.36
C GLU A 76 -9.53 7.54 -11.98
N SER A 77 -8.50 7.76 -11.18
CA SER A 77 -7.13 8.03 -11.64
C SER A 77 -6.48 6.79 -12.31
N ILE A 78 -6.74 5.59 -11.81
CA ILE A 78 -6.23 4.34 -12.40
C ILE A 78 -7.00 4.01 -13.69
N GLY A 79 -8.30 4.25 -13.73
CA GLY A 79 -9.18 4.16 -14.89
C GLY A 79 -9.46 2.74 -15.42
N ARG A 80 -8.93 1.70 -14.78
CA ARG A 80 -9.13 0.30 -15.20
C ARG A 80 -8.84 -0.69 -14.07
N PRO A 81 -9.44 -1.89 -14.10
CA PRO A 81 -9.06 -2.98 -13.19
C PRO A 81 -7.59 -3.36 -13.33
N LEU A 82 -6.95 -3.66 -12.20
CA LEU A 82 -5.58 -4.12 -12.16
C LEU A 82 -5.55 -5.65 -12.19
N PRO A 83 -4.98 -6.29 -13.23
CA PRO A 83 -5.00 -7.74 -13.38
C PRO A 83 -4.40 -8.48 -12.19
N GLY A 84 -5.02 -9.62 -11.82
CA GLY A 84 -4.54 -10.50 -10.76
C GLY A 84 -4.80 -9.98 -9.34
N ARG A 85 -5.65 -8.96 -9.16
CA ARG A 85 -5.97 -8.36 -7.86
C ARG A 85 -7.47 -8.10 -7.74
N ARG A 86 -8.06 -8.56 -6.64
CA ARG A 86 -9.43 -8.19 -6.29
C ARG A 86 -9.44 -6.73 -5.81
N MET A 87 -10.35 -5.91 -6.33
CA MET A 87 -10.39 -4.49 -6.05
C MET A 87 -11.70 -4.10 -5.38
N VAL A 88 -11.61 -3.34 -4.28
CA VAL A 88 -12.76 -2.73 -3.61
C VAL A 88 -12.59 -1.22 -3.63
N VAL A 89 -13.62 -0.53 -4.10
CA VAL A 89 -13.68 0.94 -4.18
C VAL A 89 -14.58 1.47 -3.09
N LEU A 90 -14.02 2.28 -2.19
CA LEU A 90 -14.76 2.94 -1.12
C LEU A 90 -15.30 4.30 -1.59
N THR A 91 -16.60 4.51 -1.48
CA THR A 91 -17.27 5.78 -1.78
C THR A 91 -18.53 5.97 -0.94
N GLY A 92 -18.81 7.21 -0.55
CA GLY A 92 -20.08 7.57 0.11
C GLY A 92 -21.25 7.74 -0.86
N ASP A 93 -21.02 7.69 -2.18
CA ASP A 93 -22.06 7.81 -3.20
C ASP A 93 -22.75 6.45 -3.40
N PRO A 94 -24.04 6.29 -3.02
CA PRO A 94 -24.74 5.01 -3.12
C PRO A 94 -25.05 4.59 -4.56
N THR A 95 -24.95 5.53 -5.49
CA THR A 95 -25.25 5.27 -6.91
C THR A 95 -24.01 4.92 -7.72
N TYR A 96 -22.82 5.11 -7.16
CA TYR A 96 -21.55 4.91 -7.85
C TYR A 96 -21.35 3.44 -8.27
N ARG A 97 -20.83 3.27 -9.46
CA ARG A 97 -20.45 1.96 -10.00
C ARG A 97 -18.99 2.02 -10.48
N ALA A 98 -18.24 0.98 -10.20
CA ALA A 98 -16.85 0.81 -10.63
C ALA A 98 -16.74 -0.49 -11.42
N GLU A 99 -16.56 -0.39 -12.72
CA GLU A 99 -16.51 -1.55 -13.61
C GLU A 99 -15.37 -2.50 -13.23
N GLY A 100 -15.66 -3.78 -13.08
CA GLY A 100 -14.68 -4.78 -12.66
C GLY A 100 -14.22 -4.71 -11.22
N CYS A 101 -14.85 -3.88 -10.37
CA CYS A 101 -14.56 -3.74 -8.96
C CYS A 101 -15.82 -3.94 -8.10
N THR A 102 -15.61 -4.30 -6.84
CA THR A 102 -16.68 -4.26 -5.83
C THR A 102 -16.72 -2.84 -5.23
N VAL A 103 -17.92 -2.26 -5.07
CA VAL A 103 -18.10 -0.98 -4.39
C VAL A 103 -18.54 -1.23 -2.95
N ALA A 104 -17.97 -0.47 -2.01
CA ALA A 104 -18.36 -0.43 -0.61
C ALA A 104 -18.65 1.01 -0.18
N HIS A 105 -19.62 1.20 0.71
CA HIS A 105 -20.05 2.53 1.15
C HIS A 105 -19.56 2.89 2.56
N SER A 106 -18.85 1.98 3.22
CA SER A 106 -18.18 2.22 4.50
C SER A 106 -16.90 1.38 4.60
N LEU A 107 -15.94 1.84 5.42
CA LEU A 107 -14.73 1.08 5.69
C LEU A 107 -15.06 -0.29 6.31
N ARG A 108 -16.03 -0.35 7.20
CA ARG A 108 -16.50 -1.61 7.83
C ARG A 108 -17.00 -2.60 6.77
N GLU A 109 -17.81 -2.13 5.84
CA GLU A 109 -18.30 -2.97 4.73
C GLU A 109 -17.16 -3.45 3.86
N ALA A 110 -16.23 -2.56 3.47
CA ALA A 110 -15.07 -2.92 2.66
C ALA A 110 -14.21 -3.99 3.36
N LEU A 111 -13.96 -3.86 4.65
CA LEU A 111 -13.20 -4.84 5.42
C LEU A 111 -13.94 -6.17 5.55
N SER A 112 -15.26 -6.15 5.71
CA SER A 112 -16.09 -7.37 5.73
C SER A 112 -16.01 -8.13 4.39
N LEU A 113 -16.11 -7.41 3.27
CA LEU A 113 -15.97 -7.99 1.93
C LEU A 113 -14.61 -8.64 1.68
N LEU A 114 -13.57 -8.17 2.35
CA LEU A 114 -12.18 -8.62 2.19
C LEU A 114 -11.68 -9.52 3.34
N GLY A 115 -12.52 -9.82 4.32
CA GLY A 115 -12.15 -10.44 5.59
C GLY A 115 -11.50 -11.83 5.50
N ALA A 116 -11.63 -12.54 4.37
CA ALA A 116 -10.96 -13.83 4.13
C ALA A 116 -9.48 -13.72 3.74
N ALA A 117 -8.98 -12.49 3.49
CA ALA A 117 -7.59 -12.27 3.11
C ALA A 117 -6.70 -12.14 4.35
N SER A 118 -5.45 -12.60 4.27
CA SER A 118 -4.44 -12.38 5.31
C SER A 118 -3.96 -10.93 5.37
N GLU A 119 -3.90 -10.27 4.21
CA GLU A 119 -3.53 -8.85 4.06
C GLU A 119 -4.47 -8.14 3.11
N ILE A 120 -4.77 -6.87 3.43
CA ILE A 120 -5.50 -5.95 2.56
C ILE A 120 -4.59 -4.78 2.25
N MET A 121 -4.31 -4.56 0.96
CA MET A 121 -3.46 -3.47 0.48
C MET A 121 -4.29 -2.21 0.28
N VAL A 122 -4.12 -1.21 1.14
CA VAL A 122 -4.73 0.11 1.01
C VAL A 122 -3.85 0.97 0.11
N ILE A 123 -4.37 1.39 -1.04
CA ILE A 123 -3.61 2.10 -2.07
C ILE A 123 -4.00 3.57 -2.25
N GLY A 124 -4.83 4.09 -1.35
CA GLY A 124 -5.19 5.51 -1.32
C GLY A 124 -6.66 5.78 -1.63
N GLY A 125 -7.11 7.07 -1.72
CA GLY A 125 -6.33 8.31 -1.53
C GLY A 125 -6.20 8.77 -0.09
N ALA A 126 -5.88 10.04 0.08
CA ALA A 126 -5.55 10.62 1.38
C ALA A 126 -6.59 10.36 2.47
N ALA A 127 -7.87 10.59 2.20
CA ALA A 127 -8.95 10.34 3.17
C ALA A 127 -9.04 8.87 3.60
N LEU A 128 -8.73 7.92 2.71
CA LEU A 128 -8.69 6.51 3.08
C LEU A 128 -7.42 6.17 3.86
N PHE A 129 -6.28 6.73 3.50
CA PHE A 129 -5.05 6.60 4.29
C PHE A 129 -5.24 7.15 5.71
N GLU A 130 -5.90 8.31 5.87
CA GLU A 130 -6.20 8.90 7.17
C GLU A 130 -7.04 7.97 8.06
N GLN A 131 -8.08 7.35 7.50
CA GLN A 131 -8.94 6.40 8.21
C GLN A 131 -8.22 5.09 8.56
N THR A 132 -7.31 4.61 7.71
CA THR A 132 -6.72 3.28 7.84
C THR A 132 -5.34 3.27 8.49
N LEU A 133 -4.61 4.38 8.47
CA LEU A 133 -3.30 4.49 9.10
C LEU A 133 -3.30 4.13 10.60
N PRO A 134 -4.29 4.52 11.41
CA PRO A 134 -4.38 4.08 12.81
C PRO A 134 -4.53 2.57 12.99
N LEU A 135 -5.10 1.88 11.99
CA LEU A 135 -5.40 0.44 12.00
C LEU A 135 -4.32 -0.40 11.30
N ALA A 136 -3.43 0.25 10.55
CA ALA A 136 -2.45 -0.45 9.73
C ALA A 136 -1.34 -1.09 10.58
N GLY A 137 -0.94 -2.30 10.23
CA GLY A 137 0.19 -3.01 10.81
C GLY A 137 1.50 -2.79 10.05
N ARG A 138 1.41 -2.42 8.76
CA ARG A 138 2.58 -2.22 7.89
C ARG A 138 2.37 -1.08 6.90
N LEU A 139 3.48 -0.40 6.55
CA LEU A 139 3.53 0.60 5.47
C LEU A 139 4.63 0.21 4.48
N TYR A 140 4.32 0.28 3.21
CA TYR A 140 5.29 0.36 2.12
C TYR A 140 5.29 1.79 1.59
N LEU A 141 6.40 2.49 1.75
CA LEU A 141 6.52 3.89 1.34
C LEU A 141 7.66 4.05 0.33
N THR A 142 7.34 4.60 -0.83
CA THR A 142 8.35 5.12 -1.75
C THR A 142 8.59 6.59 -1.41
N ARG A 143 9.75 6.89 -0.81
CA ARG A 143 10.13 8.26 -0.42
C ARG A 143 10.87 8.92 -1.55
N VAL A 144 10.22 9.85 -2.26
CA VAL A 144 10.85 10.68 -3.29
C VAL A 144 11.58 11.84 -2.61
N GLU A 145 12.89 11.99 -2.89
CA GLU A 145 13.76 12.97 -2.25
C GLU A 145 13.66 14.37 -2.89
N ALA A 146 12.44 14.83 -3.09
CA ALA A 146 12.12 16.14 -3.63
C ALA A 146 10.90 16.74 -2.92
N ASP A 147 10.81 18.05 -2.88
CA ASP A 147 9.57 18.75 -2.59
C ASP A 147 8.88 19.07 -3.91
N VAL A 148 7.64 18.64 -4.05
CA VAL A 148 6.89 18.82 -5.29
C VAL A 148 5.57 19.56 -5.01
N PRO A 149 5.10 20.38 -5.93
CA PRO A 149 3.77 20.99 -5.82
C PRO A 149 2.69 19.89 -5.95
N GLY A 150 1.63 19.99 -5.14
CA GLY A 150 0.50 19.08 -5.20
C GLY A 150 -0.57 19.44 -4.17
N ASP A 151 -1.78 18.99 -4.44
CA ASP A 151 -3.00 19.27 -3.69
C ASP A 151 -3.38 18.16 -2.71
N VAL A 152 -2.83 16.94 -2.91
CA VAL A 152 -3.13 15.78 -2.07
C VAL A 152 -1.88 15.34 -1.30
N ARG A 153 -2.02 15.14 0.02
CA ARG A 153 -0.90 14.75 0.89
C ARG A 153 -1.20 13.48 1.67
N PHE A 154 -0.16 12.71 1.90
CA PHE A 154 -0.21 11.59 2.85
C PHE A 154 -0.44 12.13 4.27
N PRO A 155 -1.26 11.49 5.11
CA PRO A 155 -1.51 11.93 6.48
C PRO A 155 -0.22 12.01 7.30
N GLY A 156 -0.22 12.88 8.30
CA GLY A 156 0.85 12.90 9.30
C GLY A 156 0.88 11.58 10.08
N TRP A 157 2.07 11.08 10.38
CA TRP A 157 2.23 9.85 11.14
C TRP A 157 3.38 10.00 12.15
N ASP A 158 3.21 9.40 13.32
CA ASP A 158 4.24 9.39 14.38
C ASP A 158 5.21 8.24 14.12
N ALA A 159 6.39 8.55 13.55
CA ALA A 159 7.42 7.56 13.22
C ALA A 159 7.88 6.75 14.45
N ARG A 160 7.73 7.26 15.68
CA ARG A 160 8.09 6.53 16.93
C ARG A 160 7.23 5.29 17.14
N ARG A 161 6.01 5.25 16.57
CA ARG A 161 5.09 4.11 16.62
C ARG A 161 5.43 3.03 15.60
N TRP A 162 6.44 3.25 14.78
CA TRP A 162 6.84 2.38 13.69
C TRP A 162 8.32 2.02 13.77
N ARG A 163 8.67 0.87 13.27
CA ARG A 163 10.05 0.41 13.10
C ARG A 163 10.33 0.30 11.60
N LEU A 164 11.38 0.96 11.13
CA LEU A 164 11.88 0.74 9.77
C LEU A 164 12.46 -0.69 9.73
N ALA A 165 11.80 -1.55 8.97
CA ALA A 165 12.15 -2.97 8.86
C ALA A 165 13.04 -3.25 7.65
N TRP A 166 12.93 -2.41 6.62
CA TRP A 166 13.75 -2.53 5.41
C TRP A 166 13.76 -1.21 4.65
N GLU A 167 14.88 -0.89 4.01
CA GLU A 167 15.05 0.26 3.13
C GLU A 167 15.99 -0.11 1.97
N GLU A 168 15.69 0.40 0.77
CA GLU A 168 16.51 0.31 -0.43
C GLU A 168 16.56 1.66 -1.12
N SER A 169 17.77 2.20 -1.33
CA SER A 169 17.99 3.52 -1.91
C SER A 169 18.30 3.42 -3.40
N HIS A 170 17.73 4.34 -4.16
CA HIS A 170 17.92 4.46 -5.60
C HIS A 170 18.36 5.90 -5.93
N PRO A 171 19.50 6.10 -6.63
CA PRO A 171 19.88 7.41 -7.12
C PRO A 171 18.96 7.89 -8.24
N ALA A 172 19.00 9.19 -8.55
CA ALA A 172 18.41 9.68 -9.79
C ALA A 172 19.16 9.10 -11.00
N ASP A 173 18.43 8.83 -12.06
CA ASP A 173 18.96 8.30 -13.32
C ASP A 173 18.14 8.84 -14.51
N SER A 174 18.40 8.35 -15.73
CA SER A 174 17.70 8.78 -16.95
C SER A 174 16.19 8.49 -16.94
N GLY A 175 15.72 7.56 -16.12
CA GLY A 175 14.31 7.20 -15.95
C GLY A 175 13.66 7.81 -14.70
N HIS A 176 14.45 8.40 -13.80
CA HIS A 176 14.01 8.88 -12.50
C HIS A 176 14.64 10.23 -12.18
N ALA A 177 13.85 11.31 -12.29
CA ALA A 177 14.33 12.69 -12.11
C ALA A 177 14.86 12.98 -10.68
N TRP A 178 14.45 12.21 -9.68
CA TRP A 178 14.85 12.38 -8.28
C TRP A 178 15.31 11.07 -7.67
N PRO A 179 16.27 11.11 -6.72
CA PRO A 179 16.54 9.95 -5.87
C PRO A 179 15.29 9.56 -5.09
N PHE A 180 15.17 8.28 -4.80
CA PHE A 180 14.06 7.78 -3.99
C PHE A 180 14.50 6.57 -3.17
N ARG A 181 13.70 6.23 -2.16
CA ARG A 181 13.92 5.07 -1.31
C ARG A 181 12.63 4.27 -1.20
N PHE A 182 12.74 2.96 -1.36
CA PHE A 182 11.69 2.05 -0.93
C PHE A 182 11.89 1.75 0.55
N GLN A 183 10.81 1.80 1.32
CA GLN A 183 10.82 1.56 2.75
C GLN A 183 9.69 0.62 3.14
N ARG A 184 9.98 -0.32 4.04
CA ARG A 184 8.98 -1.11 4.75
C ARG A 184 9.02 -0.76 6.23
N TRP A 185 7.89 -0.31 6.74
CA TRP A 185 7.70 0.03 8.13
C TRP A 185 6.72 -0.94 8.78
N GLU A 186 6.99 -1.36 9.98
CA GLU A 186 6.13 -2.22 10.79
C GLU A 186 5.70 -1.48 12.05
N ARG A 187 4.43 -1.64 12.42
CA ARG A 187 3.94 -1.05 13.66
C ARG A 187 4.64 -1.69 14.83
N ARG A 188 5.13 -0.88 15.76
CA ARG A 188 5.63 -1.37 17.03
C ARG A 188 4.45 -1.92 17.83
N CYS A 189 4.57 -3.14 18.35
CA CYS A 189 3.64 -3.61 19.38
C CYS A 189 3.73 -2.64 20.56
N ALA A 190 2.57 -2.24 21.11
CA ALA A 190 2.59 -1.58 22.41
C ALA A 190 3.33 -2.53 23.36
N ALA A 191 4.40 -2.05 24.00
CA ALA A 191 5.01 -2.81 25.08
C ALA A 191 3.90 -3.15 26.07
N SER A 192 3.68 -4.44 26.31
CA SER A 192 2.83 -4.86 27.41
C SER A 192 3.37 -4.18 28.64
N SER A 193 2.57 -3.31 29.25
CA SER A 193 2.92 -2.72 30.53
C SER A 193 3.02 -3.90 31.51
N GLU A 194 4.23 -4.36 31.78
CA GLU A 194 4.48 -5.20 32.94
C GLU A 194 4.01 -4.38 34.15
N SER A 195 2.89 -4.78 34.73
CA SER A 195 2.50 -4.30 36.04
C SER A 195 3.61 -4.68 37.01
N PRO A 196 4.15 -3.75 37.79
CA PRO A 196 5.05 -4.12 38.84
C PRO A 196 4.26 -5.02 39.82
N VAL A 197 4.70 -6.25 39.95
CA VAL A 197 4.26 -7.14 41.04
C VAL A 197 4.75 -6.51 42.33
N ALA A 198 3.83 -6.10 43.15
CA ALA A 198 4.08 -5.64 44.52
C ALA A 198 4.44 -6.82 45.42
#